data_4d111c5a6b1e7dad352aa8a7d9e3088a
#
_entry.id   4d111c5a6b1e7dad352aa8a7d9e3088a
#
_cell.length_a   1.000
_cell.length_b   1.000
_cell.length_c   1.000
_cell.angle_alpha   90.00
_cell.angle_beta   90.00
_cell.angle_gamma   90.00
#
_symmetry.space_group_name_H-M   'P 1'
#
loop_
_entity.id
_entity.type
_entity.pdbx_description
1 polymer ?
#
loop_
_entity_poly.entity_id
_entity_poly.type
_entity_poly.pdbx_seq_one_letter_code
_entity_poly.pdbx_strand_id
1 'polypeptide(L)'
;MIKLNAKKIGLICLASALLVQLVTAVSLLSYSYRTKAYAEKNGRIINLACLAYDPYSPFKGRYIRLSFEEETISSKNLDKESFQNPKKHGEHYYFRMEEGADSLWTVRGIRKDLPKKESEQAGENAKGQAKSIYIKGKTYPYMLYASASETIHATFPFSEYYMQENYARYVDTIKWEDFNALKPVLSLYVDKNGQCIQKGLTVLSGSQRVSIEEYCKEKIKGVKAQ
;
A
#
# COMPACT_ATOMS: atom_id res chain seq x y z
N MET A 1 -51.81 -25.59 7.37
CA MET A 1 -51.25 -24.36 6.79
C MET A 1 -51.12 -23.30 7.88
N ILE A 2 -49.92 -22.94 8.31
CA ILE A 2 -49.68 -21.92 9.34
C ILE A 2 -49.88 -20.54 8.68
N LYS A 3 -51.00 -19.85 9.04
CA LYS A 3 -51.19 -18.46 8.61
C LYS A 3 -50.20 -17.56 9.38
N LEU A 4 -49.06 -17.24 8.79
CA LEU A 4 -48.14 -16.23 9.36
C LEU A 4 -48.80 -14.84 9.21
N ASN A 5 -48.92 -14.15 10.34
CA ASN A 5 -49.38 -12.76 10.37
C ASN A 5 -48.32 -11.85 9.73
N ALA A 6 -48.71 -10.82 8.99
CA ALA A 6 -47.80 -9.89 8.30
C ALA A 6 -46.72 -9.31 9.21
N LYS A 7 -47.03 -9.02 10.49
CA LYS A 7 -46.04 -8.58 11.49
C LYS A 7 -44.96 -9.61 11.78
N LYS A 8 -45.31 -10.91 11.82
CA LYS A 8 -44.33 -11.99 12.04
C LYS A 8 -43.44 -12.17 10.80
N ILE A 9 -44.01 -12.03 9.59
CA ILE A 9 -43.21 -12.07 8.35
C ILE A 9 -42.22 -10.91 8.32
N GLY A 10 -42.67 -9.69 8.64
CA GLY A 10 -41.77 -8.52 8.71
C GLY A 10 -40.64 -8.69 9.72
N LEU A 11 -40.91 -9.26 10.90
CA LEU A 11 -39.85 -9.51 11.91
C LEU A 11 -38.85 -10.58 11.44
N ILE A 12 -39.32 -11.64 10.77
CA ILE A 12 -38.44 -12.68 10.21
C ILE A 12 -37.54 -12.08 9.11
N CYS A 13 -38.13 -11.27 8.22
CA CYS A 13 -37.35 -10.59 7.19
C CYS A 13 -36.27 -9.65 7.77
N LEU A 14 -36.61 -8.89 8.81
CA LEU A 14 -35.65 -8.01 9.50
C LEU A 14 -34.53 -8.81 10.17
N ALA A 15 -34.89 -9.87 10.89
CA ALA A 15 -33.94 -10.74 11.56
C ALA A 15 -32.98 -11.43 10.57
N SER A 16 -33.53 -11.90 9.43
CA SER A 16 -32.67 -12.51 8.37
C SER A 16 -31.76 -11.50 7.72
N ALA A 17 -32.21 -10.27 7.48
CA ALA A 17 -31.37 -9.21 6.93
C ALA A 17 -30.22 -8.85 7.90
N LEU A 18 -30.50 -8.71 9.19
CA LEU A 18 -29.48 -8.46 10.21
C LEU A 18 -28.48 -9.63 10.32
N LEU A 19 -28.96 -10.87 10.23
CA LEU A 19 -28.09 -12.05 10.24
C LEU A 19 -27.13 -12.04 9.04
N VAL A 20 -27.63 -11.75 7.83
CA VAL A 20 -26.80 -11.66 6.62
C VAL A 20 -25.75 -10.57 6.77
N GLN A 21 -26.13 -9.39 7.28
CA GLN A 21 -25.16 -8.30 7.52
C GLN A 21 -24.08 -8.72 8.53
N LEU A 22 -24.46 -9.37 9.63
CA LEU A 22 -23.52 -9.85 10.64
C LEU A 22 -22.54 -10.88 10.06
N VAL A 23 -23.05 -11.87 9.32
CA VAL A 23 -22.22 -12.89 8.67
C VAL A 23 -21.26 -12.27 7.68
N THR A 24 -21.72 -11.30 6.89
CA THR A 24 -20.87 -10.58 5.92
C THR A 24 -19.76 -9.81 6.64
N ALA A 25 -20.10 -9.06 7.69
CA ALA A 25 -19.12 -8.30 8.47
C ALA A 25 -18.06 -9.20 9.12
N VAL A 26 -18.50 -10.31 9.76
CA VAL A 26 -17.57 -11.29 10.37
C VAL A 26 -16.69 -11.95 9.32
N SER A 27 -17.23 -12.27 8.15
CA SER A 27 -16.47 -12.87 7.04
C SER A 27 -15.39 -11.93 6.52
N LEU A 28 -15.71 -10.64 6.31
CA LEU A 28 -14.77 -9.62 5.87
C LEU A 28 -13.66 -9.39 6.89
N LEU A 29 -14.01 -9.28 8.17
CA LEU A 29 -13.03 -9.13 9.25
C LEU A 29 -12.09 -10.35 9.33
N SER A 30 -12.65 -11.55 9.26
CA SER A 30 -11.86 -12.80 9.30
C SER A 30 -10.95 -12.91 8.09
N TYR A 31 -11.43 -12.54 6.91
CA TYR A 31 -10.61 -12.51 5.69
C TYR A 31 -9.46 -11.51 5.82
N SER A 32 -9.73 -10.29 6.25
CA SER A 32 -8.72 -9.25 6.45
C SER A 32 -7.65 -9.68 7.46
N TYR A 33 -8.06 -10.23 8.60
CA TYR A 33 -7.16 -10.73 9.64
C TYR A 33 -6.26 -11.87 9.12
N ARG A 34 -6.85 -12.87 8.45
CA ARG A 34 -6.10 -13.99 7.87
C ARG A 34 -5.10 -13.55 6.81
N THR A 35 -5.51 -12.62 5.95
CA THR A 35 -4.64 -12.09 4.88
C THR A 35 -3.46 -11.34 5.49
N LYS A 36 -3.69 -10.52 6.50
CA LYS A 36 -2.63 -9.82 7.23
C LYS A 36 -1.68 -10.81 7.92
N ALA A 37 -2.20 -11.75 8.69
CA ALA A 37 -1.40 -12.76 9.39
C ALA A 37 -0.57 -13.63 8.41
N TYR A 38 -1.15 -13.98 7.26
CA TYR A 38 -0.42 -14.70 6.21
C TYR A 38 0.73 -13.86 5.64
N ALA A 39 0.48 -12.59 5.36
CA ALA A 39 1.49 -11.68 4.83
C ALA A 39 2.61 -11.42 5.85
N GLU A 40 2.28 -11.26 7.12
CA GLU A 40 3.27 -11.11 8.21
C GLU A 40 4.18 -12.34 8.33
N LYS A 41 3.61 -13.55 8.14
CA LYS A 41 4.35 -14.81 8.28
C LYS A 41 5.18 -15.15 7.05
N ASN A 42 4.66 -14.90 5.84
CA ASN A 42 5.22 -15.42 4.60
C ASN A 42 5.66 -14.32 3.61
N GLY A 43 5.28 -13.06 3.85
CA GLY A 43 5.62 -11.93 3.00
C GLY A 43 7.05 -11.46 3.22
N ARG A 44 7.66 -10.92 2.16
CA ARG A 44 8.92 -10.19 2.28
C ARG A 44 8.65 -8.72 2.58
N ILE A 45 9.49 -8.14 3.41
CA ILE A 45 9.38 -6.71 3.74
C ILE A 45 10.13 -5.91 2.68
N ILE A 46 9.47 -4.91 2.13
CA ILE A 46 10.07 -3.87 1.30
C ILE A 46 9.80 -2.50 1.90
N ASN A 47 10.73 -1.56 1.68
CA ASN A 47 10.65 -0.20 2.17
C ASN A 47 10.64 0.75 0.98
N LEU A 48 9.65 1.62 0.88
CA LEU A 48 9.52 2.61 -0.19
C LEU A 48 9.61 4.01 0.39
N ALA A 49 10.49 4.83 -0.18
CA ALA A 49 10.47 6.25 0.11
C ALA A 49 9.17 6.86 -0.40
N CYS A 50 8.57 7.71 0.39
CA CYS A 50 7.33 8.36 0.01
C CYS A 50 7.29 9.83 0.42
N LEU A 51 6.43 10.58 -0.23
CA LEU A 51 6.05 11.93 0.12
C LEU A 51 4.58 11.90 0.54
N ALA A 52 4.24 12.65 1.57
CA ALA A 52 2.85 12.83 1.94
C ALA A 52 2.32 14.14 1.36
N TYR A 53 1.07 14.13 0.95
CA TYR A 53 0.34 15.34 0.59
C TYR A 53 -1.14 15.20 0.93
N ASP A 54 -1.82 16.32 1.01
CA ASP A 54 -3.13 16.54 1.63
C ASP A 54 -4.14 15.40 1.48
N PRO A 55 -4.70 14.93 2.58
CA PRO A 55 -5.57 13.78 2.59
C PRO A 55 -6.82 13.97 3.41
N TYR A 56 -7.64 14.93 3.11
CA TYR A 56 -8.95 14.96 3.74
C TYR A 56 -10.02 14.41 2.82
N SER A 57 -10.64 13.29 3.21
CA SER A 57 -11.89 12.81 2.60
C SER A 57 -12.96 12.68 3.67
N PRO A 58 -14.05 13.46 3.60
CA PRO A 58 -15.14 13.40 4.58
C PRO A 58 -15.80 12.01 4.70
N PHE A 59 -15.69 11.18 3.64
CA PHE A 59 -16.36 9.86 3.56
C PHE A 59 -15.46 8.66 3.88
N LYS A 60 -14.14 8.81 3.79
CA LYS A 60 -13.19 7.71 4.00
C LYS A 60 -12.53 7.70 5.38
N GLY A 61 -12.81 8.71 6.20
CA GLY A 61 -12.05 8.93 7.43
C GLY A 61 -10.71 9.61 7.17
N ARG A 62 -9.86 9.67 8.19
CA ARG A 62 -8.57 10.35 8.08
C ARG A 62 -7.50 9.37 7.65
N TYR A 63 -6.78 9.73 6.60
CA TYR A 63 -5.64 8.99 6.07
C TYR A 63 -4.58 9.97 5.57
N ILE A 64 -3.35 9.53 5.51
CA ILE A 64 -2.28 10.25 4.82
C ILE A 64 -2.24 9.73 3.40
N ARG A 65 -2.33 10.60 2.41
CA ARG A 65 -2.09 10.24 1.02
C ARG A 65 -0.61 10.25 0.74
N LEU A 66 -0.11 9.13 0.26
CA LEU A 66 1.29 8.92 -0.05
C LEU A 66 1.49 8.93 -1.56
N SER A 67 2.55 9.57 -2.00
CA SER A 67 3.10 9.52 -3.35
C SER A 67 4.48 8.90 -3.28
N PHE A 68 4.80 8.06 -4.24
CA PHE A 68 6.08 7.36 -4.28
C PHE A 68 6.90 7.85 -5.47
N GLU A 69 8.21 8.01 -5.28
CA GLU A 69 9.11 8.31 -6.40
C GLU A 69 8.99 7.24 -7.49
N GLU A 70 8.72 6.01 -7.09
CA GLU A 70 8.49 4.84 -7.95
C GLU A 70 7.17 4.90 -8.76
N GLU A 71 6.32 5.90 -8.56
CA GLU A 71 5.17 6.17 -9.42
C GLU A 71 5.56 6.89 -10.71
N THR A 72 6.76 7.46 -10.77
CA THR A 72 7.31 8.13 -11.96
C THR A 72 8.59 7.44 -12.39
N ILE A 73 8.46 6.48 -13.29
CA ILE A 73 9.52 5.56 -13.69
C ILE A 73 10.14 6.03 -15.00
N SER A 74 11.45 6.31 -15.01
CA SER A 74 12.18 6.53 -16.25
C SER A 74 12.43 5.19 -16.96
N SER A 75 12.08 5.11 -18.25
CA SER A 75 12.33 3.90 -19.05
C SER A 75 13.83 3.58 -19.19
N LYS A 76 14.69 4.58 -19.03
CA LYS A 76 16.16 4.41 -19.04
C LYS A 76 16.68 3.60 -17.86
N ASN A 77 15.95 3.64 -16.73
CA ASN A 77 16.33 2.94 -15.50
C ASN A 77 15.82 1.52 -15.46
N LEU A 78 15.05 1.10 -16.48
CA LEU A 78 14.48 -0.23 -16.55
C LEU A 78 15.40 -1.19 -17.30
N ASP A 79 15.49 -2.42 -16.82
CA ASP A 79 16.19 -3.48 -17.52
C ASP A 79 15.45 -3.86 -18.80
N LYS A 80 16.13 -3.85 -19.93
CA LYS A 80 15.55 -4.15 -21.26
C LYS A 80 14.85 -5.51 -21.30
N GLU A 81 15.38 -6.52 -20.62
CA GLU A 81 14.80 -7.86 -20.54
C GLU A 81 13.54 -7.93 -19.69
N SER A 82 13.42 -7.04 -18.71
CA SER A 82 12.29 -6.96 -17.76
C SER A 82 11.28 -5.89 -18.13
N PHE A 83 11.47 -5.20 -19.25
CA PHE A 83 10.60 -4.14 -19.68
C PHE A 83 9.61 -4.60 -20.75
N GLN A 84 8.32 -4.61 -20.38
CA GLN A 84 7.21 -4.75 -21.31
C GLN A 84 6.42 -3.44 -21.30
N ASN A 85 6.48 -2.72 -22.42
CA ASN A 85 5.80 -1.43 -22.56
C ASN A 85 4.29 -1.58 -22.29
N PRO A 86 3.72 -0.88 -21.30
CA PRO A 86 2.30 -0.91 -21.03
C PRO A 86 1.50 -0.41 -22.22
N LYS A 87 0.56 -1.23 -22.74
CA LYS A 87 -0.21 -0.91 -23.95
C LYS A 87 -1.59 -0.33 -23.66
N LYS A 88 -2.13 -0.55 -22.46
CA LYS A 88 -3.50 -0.17 -22.11
C LYS A 88 -3.59 0.48 -20.73
N HIS A 89 -4.54 1.40 -20.63
CA HIS A 89 -4.87 2.11 -19.41
C HIS A 89 -5.53 1.22 -18.37
N GLY A 90 -5.10 1.38 -17.13
CA GLY A 90 -5.73 0.74 -15.98
C GLY A 90 -5.53 -0.77 -15.90
N GLU A 91 -4.76 -1.36 -16.82
CA GLU A 91 -4.36 -2.75 -16.71
C GLU A 91 -3.38 -2.95 -15.55
N HIS A 92 -3.45 -4.12 -14.96
CA HIS A 92 -2.50 -4.53 -13.94
C HIS A 92 -1.19 -4.97 -14.57
N TYR A 93 -0.10 -4.50 -13.97
CA TYR A 93 1.26 -4.89 -14.29
C TYR A 93 1.98 -5.31 -13.00
N TYR A 94 3.04 -6.06 -13.17
CA TYR A 94 3.96 -6.43 -12.11
C TYR A 94 5.23 -5.60 -12.26
N PHE A 95 5.56 -4.87 -11.20
CA PHE A 95 6.75 -4.03 -11.13
C PHE A 95 7.83 -4.79 -10.38
N ARG A 96 8.93 -5.07 -11.07
CA ARG A 96 10.09 -5.70 -10.45
C ARG A 96 10.83 -4.65 -9.62
N MET A 97 10.90 -4.91 -8.34
CA MET A 97 11.59 -4.07 -7.36
C MET A 97 12.94 -4.68 -7.01
N GLU A 98 13.94 -3.85 -6.78
CA GLU A 98 15.25 -4.23 -6.27
C GLU A 98 15.63 -3.38 -5.08
N GLU A 99 16.34 -4.00 -4.11
CA GLU A 99 16.80 -3.33 -2.91
C GLU A 99 18.07 -2.51 -3.22
N GLY A 100 18.03 -1.20 -2.95
CA GLY A 100 19.18 -0.31 -3.01
C GLY A 100 20.10 -0.43 -1.79
N ALA A 101 21.22 0.26 -1.84
CA ALA A 101 22.22 0.26 -0.76
C ALA A 101 21.71 0.88 0.55
N ASP A 102 20.68 1.73 0.48
CA ASP A 102 20.00 2.39 1.59
C ASP A 102 18.81 1.58 2.16
N SER A 103 18.64 0.33 1.71
CA SER A 103 17.52 -0.55 2.03
C SER A 103 16.16 -0.03 1.53
N LEU A 104 16.14 0.98 0.66
CA LEU A 104 14.97 1.39 -0.09
C LEU A 104 14.87 0.60 -1.39
N TRP A 105 13.66 0.33 -1.80
CA TRP A 105 13.39 -0.47 -2.99
C TRP A 105 12.98 0.41 -4.15
N THR A 106 13.53 0.11 -5.33
CA THR A 106 13.31 0.88 -6.57
C THR A 106 12.80 -0.02 -7.68
N VAL A 107 12.01 0.55 -8.61
CA VAL A 107 11.51 -0.17 -9.79
C VAL A 107 12.62 -0.36 -10.82
N ARG A 108 12.86 -1.60 -11.23
CA ARG A 108 13.83 -1.97 -12.26
C ARG A 108 13.22 -2.68 -13.48
N GLY A 109 11.96 -3.07 -13.40
CA GLY A 109 11.29 -3.72 -14.52
C GLY A 109 9.78 -3.65 -14.44
N ILE A 110 9.10 -3.83 -15.58
CA ILE A 110 7.64 -3.86 -15.69
C ILE A 110 7.25 -5.02 -16.58
N ARG A 111 6.36 -5.89 -16.11
CA ARG A 111 5.86 -7.05 -16.85
C ARG A 111 4.34 -7.18 -16.72
N LYS A 112 3.69 -7.72 -17.73
CA LYS A 112 2.27 -8.01 -17.69
C LYS A 112 1.95 -9.22 -16.81
N ASP A 113 2.80 -10.23 -16.85
CA ASP A 113 2.62 -11.49 -16.14
C ASP A 113 3.70 -11.70 -15.09
N LEU A 114 3.33 -12.33 -13.98
CA LEU A 114 4.27 -12.72 -12.94
C LEU A 114 5.10 -13.92 -13.43
N PRO A 115 6.44 -13.83 -13.43
CA PRO A 115 7.29 -14.94 -13.86
C PRO A 115 7.16 -16.14 -12.92
N LYS A 116 6.73 -17.28 -13.45
CA LYS A 116 6.52 -18.51 -12.65
C LYS A 116 7.77 -19.00 -11.92
N LYS A 117 8.95 -18.85 -12.52
CA LYS A 117 10.24 -19.32 -11.94
C LYS A 117 10.77 -18.37 -10.86
N GLU A 118 10.53 -17.07 -10.95
CA GLU A 118 11.05 -16.10 -10.00
C GLU A 118 10.16 -15.98 -8.75
N SER A 119 8.87 -16.36 -8.84
CA SER A 119 7.99 -16.44 -7.67
C SER A 119 8.40 -17.55 -6.68
N GLU A 120 9.08 -18.60 -7.17
CA GLU A 120 9.60 -19.69 -6.34
C GLU A 120 11.02 -19.38 -5.80
N GLN A 121 11.82 -18.59 -6.52
CA GLN A 121 13.18 -18.24 -6.12
C GLN A 121 13.28 -17.05 -5.14
N ALA A 122 12.18 -16.37 -4.86
CA ALA A 122 12.15 -15.32 -3.82
C ALA A 122 12.45 -15.85 -2.39
N GLY A 123 12.62 -17.15 -2.22
CA GLY A 123 12.85 -17.83 -0.95
C GLY A 123 14.27 -18.32 -0.67
N GLU A 124 15.17 -18.49 -1.65
CA GLU A 124 16.48 -19.10 -1.39
C GLU A 124 17.64 -18.41 -2.10
N ASN A 125 18.59 -18.04 -1.31
CA ASN A 125 19.92 -17.52 -1.49
C ASN A 125 20.72 -18.14 -2.67
N ALA A 126 20.77 -17.46 -3.78
CA ALA A 126 21.97 -17.47 -4.60
C ALA A 126 22.84 -16.29 -4.17
N LYS A 127 23.98 -16.55 -3.56
CA LYS A 127 24.99 -15.57 -3.18
C LYS A 127 25.32 -14.68 -4.38
N GLY A 128 24.97 -13.39 -4.30
CA GLY A 128 25.39 -12.37 -5.26
C GLY A 128 24.37 -11.86 -6.27
N GLN A 129 23.13 -12.35 -6.30
CA GLN A 129 22.05 -11.72 -7.08
C GLN A 129 21.26 -10.73 -6.25
N ALA A 130 21.04 -9.53 -6.78
CA ALA A 130 20.20 -8.52 -6.18
C ALA A 130 18.84 -9.12 -5.80
N LYS A 131 18.42 -8.91 -4.54
CA LYS A 131 17.11 -9.39 -4.07
C LYS A 131 16.03 -8.66 -4.86
N SER A 132 15.36 -9.36 -5.77
CA SER A 132 14.24 -8.79 -6.51
C SER A 132 12.91 -9.34 -6.01
N ILE A 133 11.85 -8.54 -6.10
CA ILE A 133 10.48 -8.92 -5.79
C ILE A 133 9.54 -8.23 -6.76
N TYR A 134 8.37 -8.81 -7.01
CA TYR A 134 7.35 -8.21 -7.87
C TYR A 134 6.21 -7.66 -7.03
N ILE A 135 5.78 -6.44 -7.33
CA ILE A 135 4.58 -5.83 -6.76
C ILE A 135 3.55 -5.56 -7.85
N LYS A 136 2.28 -5.71 -7.52
CA LYS A 136 1.18 -5.47 -8.44
C LYS A 136 0.75 -4.01 -8.39
N GLY A 137 0.68 -3.36 -9.54
CA GLY A 137 0.21 -1.98 -9.69
C GLY A 137 -0.54 -1.77 -10.99
N LYS A 138 -0.90 -0.53 -11.28
CA LYS A 138 -1.56 -0.11 -12.52
C LYS A 138 -0.74 0.97 -13.20
N THR A 139 -0.84 1.05 -14.53
CA THR A 139 -0.24 2.14 -15.30
C THR A 139 -1.31 3.09 -15.82
N TYR A 140 -0.95 4.40 -15.94
CA TYR A 140 -1.84 5.43 -16.49
C TYR A 140 -1.55 5.72 -17.97
N PRO A 141 -2.57 6.03 -18.81
CA PRO A 141 -2.46 6.12 -20.26
C PRO A 141 -1.85 7.41 -20.77
N TYR A 142 -1.73 8.43 -19.94
CA TYR A 142 -1.32 9.77 -20.40
C TYR A 142 0.01 9.79 -21.15
N MET A 143 0.73 8.66 -21.14
CA MET A 143 2.06 8.52 -21.70
C MET A 143 2.15 7.71 -22.99
N LEU A 144 1.07 7.05 -23.40
CA LEU A 144 1.06 6.33 -24.69
C LEU A 144 1.01 7.25 -25.89
N TYR A 145 0.64 8.54 -25.69
CA TYR A 145 0.51 9.53 -26.78
C TYR A 145 1.68 10.50 -26.90
N ALA A 146 2.54 10.58 -25.89
CA ALA A 146 3.75 11.38 -25.99
C ALA A 146 4.87 10.51 -26.59
N SER A 147 5.00 10.55 -27.90
CA SER A 147 6.01 9.83 -28.68
C SER A 147 7.47 10.13 -28.32
N ALA A 148 7.73 10.82 -27.21
CA ALA A 148 9.03 11.17 -26.70
C ALA A 148 9.21 11.10 -25.18
N SER A 149 8.17 10.75 -24.37
CA SER A 149 8.37 10.71 -22.94
C SER A 149 8.95 9.35 -22.52
N GLU A 150 10.19 9.39 -22.10
CA GLU A 150 10.91 8.25 -21.50
C GLU A 150 10.38 7.87 -20.11
N THR A 151 9.22 8.38 -19.71
CA THR A 151 8.67 8.28 -18.36
C THR A 151 7.34 7.53 -18.35
N ILE A 152 7.20 6.58 -17.46
CA ILE A 152 6.00 5.77 -17.24
C ILE A 152 5.42 6.15 -15.88
N HIS A 153 4.11 6.44 -15.82
CA HIS A 153 3.44 6.63 -14.54
C HIS A 153 2.76 5.35 -14.10
N ALA A 154 2.99 5.00 -12.85
CA ALA A 154 2.39 3.88 -12.16
C ALA A 154 1.47 4.37 -11.03
N THR A 155 0.57 3.53 -10.56
CA THR A 155 -0.19 3.72 -9.33
C THR A 155 -0.19 2.44 -8.55
N PHE A 156 0.08 2.56 -7.28
CA PHE A 156 0.10 1.45 -6.35
C PHE A 156 -1.15 1.45 -5.45
N PRO A 157 -1.66 0.27 -5.06
CA PRO A 157 -2.91 0.16 -4.29
C PRO A 157 -2.74 0.52 -2.80
N PHE A 158 -1.57 1.00 -2.40
CA PHE A 158 -1.22 1.32 -1.00
C PHE A 158 -0.90 2.81 -0.79
N SER A 159 -1.45 3.69 -1.62
CA SER A 159 -1.23 5.14 -1.54
C SER A 159 -2.00 5.85 -0.41
N GLU A 160 -2.89 5.18 0.28
CA GLU A 160 -3.64 5.72 1.41
C GLU A 160 -3.21 5.01 2.70
N TYR A 161 -2.61 5.75 3.65
CA TYR A 161 -2.22 5.22 4.95
C TYR A 161 -3.21 5.66 6.03
N TYR A 162 -3.98 4.71 6.55
CA TYR A 162 -4.97 4.96 7.59
C TYR A 162 -4.35 4.90 8.97
N MET A 163 -4.71 5.84 9.84
CA MET A 163 -4.20 5.92 11.20
C MET A 163 -5.32 6.28 12.19
N GLN A 164 -5.01 6.15 13.49
CA GLN A 164 -5.95 6.52 14.53
C GLN A 164 -6.29 8.00 14.48
N GLU A 165 -7.56 8.33 14.72
CA GLU A 165 -8.12 9.69 14.62
C GLU A 165 -7.28 10.74 15.37
N ASN A 166 -6.83 10.42 16.59
CA ASN A 166 -6.06 11.36 17.40
C ASN A 166 -4.70 11.72 16.79
N TYR A 167 -4.05 10.75 16.14
CA TYR A 167 -2.76 10.97 15.48
C TYR A 167 -2.95 11.68 14.13
N ALA A 168 -4.02 11.30 13.41
CA ALA A 168 -4.35 11.93 12.15
C ALA A 168 -4.62 13.43 12.32
N ARG A 169 -5.38 13.83 13.37
CA ARG A 169 -5.59 15.23 13.70
C ARG A 169 -4.29 16.00 13.95
N TYR A 170 -3.33 15.37 14.61
CA TYR A 170 -2.04 16.00 14.82
C TYR A 170 -1.27 16.15 13.49
N VAL A 171 -1.24 15.12 12.66
CA VAL A 171 -0.57 15.18 11.34
C VAL A 171 -1.19 16.27 10.46
N ASP A 172 -2.51 16.48 10.50
CA ASP A 172 -3.19 17.56 9.77
C ASP A 172 -2.72 18.97 10.18
N THR A 173 -2.10 19.12 11.35
CA THR A 173 -1.52 20.39 11.79
C THR A 173 -0.11 20.64 11.29
N ILE A 174 0.56 19.61 10.75
CA ILE A 174 1.93 19.69 10.25
C ILE A 174 1.88 20.15 8.79
N LYS A 175 2.71 21.14 8.43
CA LYS A 175 2.90 21.51 7.03
C LYS A 175 3.52 20.35 6.26
N TRP A 176 3.12 20.17 5.01
CA TRP A 176 3.59 19.03 4.20
C TRP A 176 5.10 19.05 3.98
N GLU A 177 5.68 20.24 3.85
CA GLU A 177 7.12 20.43 3.71
C GLU A 177 7.85 19.91 4.96
N ASP A 178 7.33 20.24 6.16
CA ASP A 178 7.90 19.78 7.43
C ASP A 178 7.73 18.27 7.60
N PHE A 179 6.57 17.73 7.19
CA PHE A 179 6.34 16.28 7.23
C PHE A 179 7.27 15.54 6.28
N ASN A 180 7.44 16.02 5.06
CA ASN A 180 8.31 15.42 4.06
C ASN A 180 9.80 15.53 4.44
N ALA A 181 10.19 16.59 5.19
CA ALA A 181 11.54 16.71 5.76
C ALA A 181 11.86 15.58 6.76
N LEU A 182 10.84 14.91 7.33
CA LEU A 182 11.01 13.72 8.16
C LEU A 182 11.32 12.45 7.34
N LYS A 183 11.42 12.53 6.03
CA LYS A 183 11.75 11.42 5.11
C LYS A 183 10.89 10.18 5.37
N PRO A 184 9.56 10.26 5.17
CA PRO A 184 8.67 9.16 5.43
C PRO A 184 9.00 7.94 4.56
N VAL A 185 8.89 6.75 5.15
CA VAL A 185 9.10 5.47 4.48
C VAL A 185 7.96 4.53 4.81
N LEU A 186 7.30 4.03 3.79
CA LEU A 186 6.28 3.02 3.91
C LEU A 186 6.91 1.62 3.82
N SER A 187 6.70 0.82 4.86
CA SER A 187 7.05 -0.60 4.85
C SER A 187 5.85 -1.43 4.45
N LEU A 188 6.07 -2.40 3.55
CA LEU A 188 5.06 -3.30 3.02
C LEU A 188 5.47 -4.75 3.23
N TYR A 189 4.50 -5.61 3.52
CA TYR A 189 4.62 -7.05 3.29
C TYR A 189 4.18 -7.35 1.86
N VAL A 190 5.01 -8.06 1.12
CA VAL A 190 4.72 -8.46 -0.26
C VAL A 190 4.68 -9.98 -0.33
N ASP A 191 3.55 -10.53 -0.78
CA ASP A 191 3.39 -11.96 -0.95
C ASP A 191 3.97 -12.46 -2.28
N LYS A 192 3.98 -13.79 -2.46
CA LYS A 192 4.46 -14.44 -3.69
C LYS A 192 3.68 -14.07 -4.96
N ASN A 193 2.49 -13.50 -4.83
CA ASN A 193 1.64 -13.06 -5.95
C ASN A 193 1.80 -11.57 -6.25
N GLY A 194 2.71 -10.87 -5.55
CA GLY A 194 2.92 -9.43 -5.69
C GLY A 194 1.85 -8.58 -5.01
N GLN A 195 1.02 -9.17 -4.13
CA GLN A 195 0.07 -8.41 -3.34
C GLN A 195 0.78 -7.78 -2.16
N CYS A 196 0.47 -6.50 -1.91
CA CYS A 196 1.09 -5.70 -0.88
C CYS A 196 0.13 -5.43 0.26
N ILE A 197 0.61 -5.55 1.50
CA ILE A 197 -0.11 -5.15 2.71
C ILE A 197 0.78 -4.19 3.49
N GLN A 198 0.22 -3.06 3.89
CA GLN A 198 0.96 -2.06 4.67
C GLN A 198 1.34 -2.64 6.04
N LYS A 199 2.64 -2.60 6.33
CA LYS A 199 3.20 -2.93 7.64
C LYS A 199 3.16 -1.73 8.57
N GLY A 200 3.59 -0.56 8.07
CA GLY A 200 3.61 0.68 8.83
C GLY A 200 4.34 1.79 8.11
N LEU A 201 4.04 3.02 8.49
CA LEU A 201 4.71 4.22 8.04
C LEU A 201 5.70 4.67 9.11
N THR A 202 6.95 4.91 8.72
CA THR A 202 8.01 5.38 9.61
C THR A 202 8.55 6.72 9.16
N VAL A 203 9.00 7.52 10.10
CA VAL A 203 9.58 8.84 9.87
C VAL A 203 10.90 8.97 10.63
N LEU A 204 11.74 9.90 10.20
CA LEU A 204 13.01 10.20 10.86
C LEU A 204 12.74 11.23 11.97
N SER A 205 13.01 10.88 13.23
CA SER A 205 12.97 11.78 14.39
C SER A 205 14.38 11.92 14.95
N GLY A 206 15.02 13.06 14.67
CA GLY A 206 16.46 13.21 14.94
C GLY A 206 17.29 12.24 14.10
N SER A 207 18.04 11.37 14.75
CA SER A 207 18.87 10.33 14.10
C SER A 207 18.20 8.96 14.01
N GLN A 208 17.03 8.79 14.60
CA GLN A 208 16.33 7.50 14.68
C GLN A 208 15.08 7.48 13.80
N ARG A 209 14.80 6.32 13.23
CA ARG A 209 13.55 6.07 12.50
C ARG A 209 12.53 5.46 13.45
N VAL A 210 11.39 6.13 13.61
CA VAL A 210 10.30 5.73 14.51
C VAL A 210 9.01 5.56 13.71
N SER A 211 8.02 4.85 14.26
CA SER A 211 6.70 4.79 13.64
C SER A 211 6.03 6.16 13.67
N ILE A 212 5.16 6.44 12.70
CA ILE A 212 4.43 7.71 12.68
C ILE A 212 3.53 7.88 13.92
N GLU A 213 2.97 6.78 14.42
CA GLU A 213 2.16 6.78 15.63
C GLU A 213 2.96 7.14 16.88
N GLU A 214 4.19 6.60 16.98
CA GLU A 214 5.10 6.91 18.08
C GLU A 214 5.55 8.38 18.04
N TYR A 215 5.94 8.85 16.86
CA TYR A 215 6.25 10.26 16.63
C TYR A 215 5.11 11.19 17.07
N CYS A 216 3.87 10.91 16.62
CA CYS A 216 2.70 11.70 17.01
C CYS A 216 2.44 11.65 18.51
N LYS A 217 2.57 10.47 19.14
CA LYS A 217 2.38 10.29 20.57
C LYS A 217 3.34 11.12 21.42
N GLU A 218 4.60 11.18 21.01
CA GLU A 218 5.61 12.01 21.70
C GLU A 218 5.30 13.50 21.56
N LYS A 219 4.98 13.95 20.36
CA LYS A 219 4.69 15.36 20.07
C LYS A 219 3.43 15.85 20.79
N ILE A 220 2.35 15.05 20.78
CA ILE A 220 1.09 15.38 21.47
C ILE A 220 1.32 15.46 23.01
N LYS A 221 2.16 14.61 23.59
CA LYS A 221 2.51 14.70 25.01
C LYS A 221 3.28 15.96 25.33
N GLY A 222 4.23 16.36 24.47
CA GLY A 222 5.00 17.59 24.64
C GLY A 222 4.15 18.86 24.62
N VAL A 223 3.11 18.90 23.77
CA VAL A 223 2.17 20.04 23.70
C VAL A 223 1.27 20.14 24.93
N LYS A 224 0.91 19.01 25.57
CA LYS A 224 0.08 19.01 26.79
C LYS A 224 0.85 19.36 28.07
N ALA A 225 2.19 19.35 28.01
CA ALA A 225 3.05 19.63 29.15
C ALA A 225 3.52 21.12 29.22
N GLN A 226 3.17 21.92 28.25
CA GLN A 226 3.33 23.37 28.19
C GLN A 226 2.00 24.08 28.52
#